data_fc2a9445ef543c0c58c3de0aec50d19a
#
_entry.id   fc2a9445ef543c0c58c3de0aec50d19a
#
_cell.length_a   1.000
_cell.length_b   1.000
_cell.length_c   1.000
_cell.angle_alpha   90.00
_cell.angle_beta   90.00
_cell.angle_gamma   90.00
#
_symmetry.space_group_name_H-M   'P 1'
#
loop_
_entity.id
_entity.type
_entity.pdbx_description
1 polymer ?
#
loop_
_entity_poly.entity_id
_entity_poly.type
_entity_poly.pdbx_seq_one_letter_code
_entity_poly.pdbx_strand_id
1 'polypeptide(L)'
;LREQCEACGANILRSYRSEREDWIQTMVAAGMGVCFLPEFSATHPGVVTRPVTEPEVVREVALVTVAGRRWSPAVATFVQSLRRYRWPEQDGAADRLPVLSPAAD
;
A
#
# COMPACT_ATOMS: atom_id res chain seq x y z
N LEU A 1 -2.19 -11.43 -0.80
CA LEU A 1 -2.07 -11.54 0.67
C LEU A 1 -2.63 -12.85 1.21
N ARG A 2 -3.91 -13.18 0.95
CA ARG A 2 -4.54 -14.41 1.46
C ARG A 2 -3.79 -15.66 1.04
N GLU A 3 -3.55 -15.82 -0.26
CA GLU A 3 -2.81 -16.95 -0.82
C GLU A 3 -1.39 -17.09 -0.24
N GLN A 4 -0.73 -15.95 0.01
CA GLN A 4 0.60 -15.91 0.62
C GLN A 4 0.57 -16.38 2.08
N CYS A 5 -0.44 -15.95 2.84
CA CYS A 5 -0.61 -16.41 4.22
C CYS A 5 -0.98 -17.89 4.30
N GLU A 6 -1.86 -18.37 3.44
CA GLU A 6 -2.23 -19.78 3.35
C GLU A 6 -1.02 -20.65 2.98
N ALA A 7 -0.18 -20.20 2.06
CA ALA A 7 1.07 -20.89 1.68
C ALA A 7 2.07 -21.02 2.85
N CYS A 8 2.03 -20.09 3.81
CA CYS A 8 2.83 -20.14 5.04
C CYS A 8 2.14 -20.86 6.21
N GLY A 9 0.98 -21.48 5.98
CA GLY A 9 0.22 -22.19 7.01
C GLY A 9 -0.54 -21.28 7.97
N ALA A 10 -0.62 -19.99 7.70
CA ALA A 10 -1.37 -19.03 8.50
C ALA A 10 -2.85 -19.06 8.13
N ASN A 11 -3.70 -19.42 9.10
CA ASN A 11 -5.15 -19.39 8.92
C ASN A 11 -5.72 -18.04 9.37
N ILE A 12 -6.18 -17.24 8.41
CA ILE A 12 -6.79 -15.94 8.70
C ILE A 12 -8.29 -16.10 8.86
N LEU A 13 -8.76 -15.95 10.09
CA LEU A 13 -10.18 -15.89 10.40
C LEU A 13 -10.73 -14.49 10.11
N ARG A 14 -11.74 -14.41 9.25
CA ARG A 14 -12.45 -13.17 8.98
C ARG A 14 -13.65 -13.04 9.90
N SER A 15 -13.51 -12.22 10.92
CA SER A 15 -14.58 -11.97 11.88
C SER A 15 -15.51 -10.84 11.41
N TYR A 16 -14.93 -9.81 10.78
CA TYR A 16 -15.66 -8.62 10.34
C TYR A 16 -15.24 -8.19 8.94
N ARG A 17 -16.15 -7.54 8.22
CA ARG A 17 -15.89 -6.98 6.90
C ARG A 17 -16.55 -5.61 6.78
N SER A 18 -15.81 -4.65 6.26
CA SER A 18 -16.31 -3.34 5.88
C SER A 18 -15.63 -2.88 4.59
N GLU A 19 -16.31 -2.10 3.79
CA GLU A 19 -15.73 -1.42 2.63
C GLU A 19 -15.12 -0.06 3.00
N ARG A 20 -15.33 0.38 4.23
CA ARG A 20 -14.81 1.63 4.77
C ARG A 20 -13.59 1.36 5.63
N GLU A 21 -12.45 1.88 5.20
CA GLU A 21 -11.17 1.72 5.91
C GLU A 21 -11.17 2.40 7.28
N ASP A 22 -11.83 3.55 7.42
CA ASP A 22 -11.95 4.29 8.68
C ASP A 22 -12.69 3.48 9.76
N TRP A 23 -13.74 2.76 9.36
CA TRP A 23 -14.46 1.88 10.27
C TRP A 23 -13.63 0.68 10.71
N ILE A 24 -12.88 0.08 9.77
CA ILE A 24 -11.97 -1.01 10.07
C ILE A 24 -10.92 -0.56 11.10
N GLN A 25 -10.34 0.61 10.91
CA GLN A 25 -9.35 1.15 11.83
C GLN A 25 -9.97 1.43 13.22
N THR A 26 -11.20 1.91 13.29
CA THR A 26 -11.92 2.10 14.55
C THR A 26 -12.16 0.77 15.27
N MET A 27 -12.53 -0.29 14.56
CA MET A 27 -12.70 -1.62 15.13
C MET A 27 -11.37 -2.16 15.70
N VAL A 28 -10.27 -1.97 14.98
CA VAL A 28 -8.93 -2.36 15.44
C VAL A 28 -8.53 -1.57 16.69
N ALA A 29 -8.75 -0.27 16.69
CA ALA A 29 -8.48 0.59 17.86
C ALA A 29 -9.31 0.18 19.09
N ALA A 30 -10.52 -0.34 18.88
CA ALA A 30 -11.37 -0.92 19.92
C ALA A 30 -10.96 -2.34 20.37
N GLY A 31 -9.87 -2.89 19.83
CA GLY A 31 -9.37 -4.21 20.21
C GLY A 31 -10.13 -5.39 19.60
N MET A 32 -10.90 -5.18 18.55
CA MET A 32 -11.70 -6.23 17.89
C MET A 32 -10.87 -7.20 17.03
N GLY A 33 -9.59 -6.91 16.82
CA GLY A 33 -8.69 -7.74 16.03
C GLY A 33 -7.61 -6.95 15.33
N VAL A 34 -7.11 -7.50 14.23
CA VAL A 34 -6.09 -6.90 13.38
C VAL A 34 -6.60 -6.74 11.94
N CYS A 35 -6.05 -5.79 11.21
CA CYS A 35 -6.32 -5.65 9.78
C CYS A 35 -5.03 -5.44 9.01
N PHE A 36 -5.08 -5.72 7.71
CA PHE A 36 -4.00 -5.40 6.78
C PHE A 36 -4.36 -4.12 6.02
N LEU A 37 -3.49 -3.16 6.08
CA LEU A 37 -3.63 -1.88 5.40
C LEU A 37 -2.37 -1.57 4.59
N PRO A 38 -2.47 -0.80 3.51
CA PRO A 38 -1.29 -0.20 2.89
C PRO A 38 -0.54 0.65 3.91
N GLU A 39 0.77 0.72 3.74
CA GLU A 39 1.70 1.36 4.67
C GLU A 39 1.27 2.75 5.16
N PHE A 40 0.80 3.59 4.23
CA PHE A 40 0.41 4.98 4.53
C PHE A 40 -1.10 5.19 4.73
N SER A 41 -1.88 4.11 4.85
CA SER A 41 -3.35 4.19 5.02
C SER A 41 -3.80 4.26 6.47
N ALA A 42 -2.91 4.00 7.43
CA ALA A 42 -3.27 4.06 8.84
C ALA A 42 -3.32 5.52 9.31
N THR A 43 -4.53 6.02 9.54
CA THR A 43 -4.80 7.41 9.95
C THR A 43 -5.39 7.54 11.34
N HIS A 44 -5.90 6.44 11.91
CA HIS A 44 -6.52 6.46 13.23
C HIS A 44 -5.45 6.48 14.35
N PRO A 45 -5.47 7.45 15.27
CA PRO A 45 -4.41 7.63 16.28
C PRO A 45 -4.29 6.46 17.30
N GLY A 46 -5.35 5.67 17.45
CA GLY A 46 -5.37 4.49 18.33
C GLY A 46 -4.86 3.21 17.68
N VAL A 47 -4.40 3.25 16.43
CA VAL A 47 -3.91 2.08 15.70
C VAL A 47 -2.38 2.10 15.67
N VAL A 48 -1.78 0.97 16.01
CA VAL A 48 -0.33 0.73 15.87
C VAL A 48 -0.08 -0.16 14.67
N THR A 49 0.83 0.25 13.79
CA THR A 49 1.18 -0.50 12.59
C THR A 49 2.48 -1.28 12.77
N ARG A 50 2.58 -2.41 12.10
CA ARG A 50 3.81 -3.22 12.00
C ARG A 50 3.94 -3.75 10.58
N PRO A 51 5.14 -3.81 10.00
CA PRO A 51 5.34 -4.45 8.71
C PRO A 51 5.10 -5.96 8.82
N VAL A 52 4.59 -6.55 7.74
CA VAL A 52 4.49 -8.00 7.59
C VAL A 52 5.81 -8.50 7.00
N THR A 53 6.52 -9.36 7.71
CA THR A 53 7.88 -9.78 7.34
C THR A 53 7.97 -11.22 6.86
N GLU A 54 7.09 -12.11 7.33
CA GLU A 54 7.09 -13.53 6.96
C GLU A 54 5.66 -14.05 6.73
N PRO A 55 5.20 -14.10 5.47
CA PRO A 55 5.87 -13.66 4.24
C PRO A 55 5.91 -12.14 4.10
N GLU A 56 6.93 -11.62 3.42
CA GLU A 56 6.92 -10.21 3.04
C GLU A 56 5.79 -9.96 2.04
N VAL A 57 4.91 -9.02 2.36
CA VAL A 57 3.77 -8.66 1.50
C VAL A 57 3.94 -7.24 1.02
N VAL A 58 4.13 -7.08 -0.28
CA VAL A 58 4.32 -5.79 -0.93
C VAL A 58 3.12 -5.47 -1.82
N ARG A 59 2.73 -4.22 -1.85
CA ARG A 59 1.77 -3.68 -2.80
C ARG A 59 2.49 -2.72 -3.73
N GLU A 60 2.47 -3.03 -5.01
CA GLU A 60 2.98 -2.13 -6.04
C GLU A 60 1.93 -1.10 -6.41
N VAL A 61 2.32 0.17 -6.45
CA VAL A 61 1.50 1.28 -6.94
C VAL A 61 2.20 1.88 -8.14
N ALA A 62 1.56 1.81 -9.30
CA ALA A 62 2.13 2.26 -10.56
C ALA A 62 1.35 3.46 -11.14
N LEU A 63 2.09 4.40 -11.69
CA LEU A 63 1.52 5.45 -12.54
C LEU A 63 1.48 4.95 -13.98
N VAL A 64 0.27 4.77 -14.52
CA VAL A 64 0.06 4.28 -15.88
C VAL A 64 -0.41 5.42 -16.77
N THR A 65 0.22 5.58 -17.92
CA THR A 65 -0.15 6.57 -18.93
C THR A 65 -0.30 5.93 -20.30
N VAL A 66 -1.10 6.52 -21.17
CA VAL A 66 -1.27 6.06 -22.55
C VAL A 66 -0.13 6.63 -23.42
N ALA A 67 0.61 5.74 -24.06
CA ALA A 67 1.69 6.14 -24.98
C ALA A 67 1.16 6.98 -26.16
N GLY A 68 1.93 7.96 -26.57
CA GLY A 68 1.60 8.82 -27.72
C GLY A 68 0.48 9.84 -27.49
N ARG A 69 -0.18 9.83 -26.31
CA ARG A 69 -1.22 10.81 -25.99
C ARG A 69 -0.60 12.09 -25.42
N ARG A 70 -0.99 13.23 -25.97
CA ARG A 70 -0.65 14.53 -25.37
C ARG A 70 -1.40 14.71 -24.05
N TRP A 71 -0.67 15.10 -23.03
CA TRP A 71 -1.26 15.40 -21.73
C TRP A 71 -1.79 16.83 -21.68
N SER A 72 -2.91 17.02 -21.03
CA SER A 72 -3.33 18.38 -20.67
C SER A 72 -2.35 18.99 -19.65
N PRO A 73 -2.28 20.31 -19.54
CA PRO A 73 -1.40 20.97 -18.56
C PRO A 73 -1.61 20.45 -17.12
N ALA A 74 -2.86 20.19 -16.74
CA ALA A 74 -3.19 19.66 -15.42
C ALA A 74 -2.62 18.26 -15.21
N VAL A 75 -2.76 17.36 -16.19
CA VAL A 75 -2.19 16.00 -16.13
C VAL A 75 -0.67 16.06 -16.09
N ALA A 76 -0.05 16.91 -16.90
CA ALA A 76 1.40 17.06 -16.90
C ALA A 76 1.93 17.54 -15.54
N THR A 77 1.26 18.52 -14.93
CA THR A 77 1.60 19.02 -13.59
C THR A 77 1.45 17.93 -12.52
N PHE A 78 0.37 17.17 -12.56
CA PHE A 78 0.14 16.06 -11.64
C PHE A 78 1.23 14.99 -11.74
N VAL A 79 1.56 14.56 -12.97
CA VAL A 79 2.62 13.56 -13.20
C VAL A 79 3.98 14.07 -12.72
N GLN A 80 4.30 15.35 -12.96
CA GLN A 80 5.53 15.94 -12.47
C GLN A 80 5.57 15.99 -10.93
N SER A 81 4.45 16.32 -10.29
CA SER A 81 4.34 16.35 -8.84
C SER A 81 4.56 14.97 -8.25
N LEU A 82 3.94 13.94 -8.83
CA LEU A 82 4.15 12.55 -8.41
C LEU A 82 5.61 12.10 -8.55
N ARG A 83 6.26 12.43 -9.64
CA ARG A 83 7.68 12.08 -9.87
C ARG A 83 8.64 12.76 -8.91
N ARG A 84 8.27 13.92 -8.38
CA ARG A 84 9.04 14.69 -7.40
C ARG A 84 8.68 14.33 -5.96
N TYR A 85 7.54 13.67 -5.75
CA TYR A 85 7.10 13.31 -4.42
C TYR A 85 8.07 12.31 -3.79
N ARG A 86 8.55 12.64 -2.61
CA ARG A 86 9.35 11.74 -1.81
C ARG A 86 8.46 11.11 -0.76
N TRP A 87 8.33 9.80 -0.83
CA TRP A 87 7.61 9.05 0.18
C TRP A 87 8.35 9.17 1.52
N PRO A 88 7.63 9.29 2.63
CA PRO A 88 8.26 9.24 3.94
C PRO A 88 9.03 7.93 4.08
N GLU A 89 10.29 8.00 4.45
CA GLU A 89 11.07 6.81 4.75
C GLU A 89 10.52 6.20 6.04
N GLN A 90 10.10 4.94 5.97
CA GLN A 90 9.98 4.15 7.19
C GLN A 90 11.36 3.57 7.50
N ASP A 91 11.76 3.66 8.75
CA ASP A 91 13.02 3.07 9.22
C ASP A 91 13.10 1.59 8.82
N GLY A 92 13.85 1.31 7.77
CA GLY A 92 14.17 -0.03 7.29
C GLY A 92 13.58 -0.50 5.95
N ALA A 93 12.74 0.30 5.26
CA ALA A 93 12.11 -0.12 3.99
C ALA A 93 12.75 0.49 2.72
N ALA A 94 13.70 1.41 2.85
CA ALA A 94 14.22 2.22 1.73
C ALA A 94 15.06 1.45 0.69
N ASP A 95 15.39 0.18 0.91
CA ASP A 95 16.35 -0.56 0.06
C ASP A 95 15.69 -1.59 -0.90
N ARG A 96 14.38 -1.57 -1.10
CA ARG A 96 13.71 -2.72 -1.74
C ARG A 96 12.78 -2.44 -2.91
N LEU A 97 12.75 -1.25 -3.47
CA LEU A 97 12.00 -1.03 -4.70
C LEU A 97 12.91 -1.24 -5.90
N PRO A 98 12.73 -2.34 -6.66
CA PRO A 98 13.35 -2.43 -7.97
C PRO A 98 12.80 -1.30 -8.83
N VAL A 99 13.66 -0.43 -9.29
CA VAL A 99 13.31 0.52 -10.36
C VAL A 99 13.01 -0.32 -11.59
N LEU A 100 11.72 -0.53 -11.89
CA LEU A 100 11.34 -1.09 -13.16
C LEU A 100 11.74 -0.09 -14.23
N SER A 101 12.81 -0.40 -14.93
CA SER A 101 13.22 0.32 -16.13
C SER A 101 12.04 0.32 -17.12
N PRO A 102 11.71 1.43 -17.79
CA PRO A 102 10.69 1.39 -18.82
C PRO A 102 11.10 0.32 -19.84
N ALA A 103 10.16 -0.57 -20.13
CA ALA A 103 10.38 -1.53 -21.19
C ALA A 103 10.79 -0.75 -22.45
N ALA A 104 11.99 -1.00 -22.93
CA ALA A 104 12.44 -0.52 -24.22
C ALA A 104 11.54 -1.15 -25.28
N ASP A 105 10.98 -0.32 -26.19
CA ASP A 105 10.22 -0.74 -27.36
C ASP A 105 10.99 -1.76 -28.20
#